data_3c22293de8dec98b5076caa12f1bbfda
#
_entry.id   3c22293de8dec98b5076caa12f1bbfda
#
_cell.length_a   1.000
_cell.length_b   1.000
_cell.length_c   1.000
_cell.angle_alpha   90.00
_cell.angle_beta   90.00
_cell.angle_gamma   90.00
#
_symmetry.space_group_name_H-M   'P 1'
#
loop_
_entity.id
_entity.type
_entity.pdbx_description
1 polymer ?
#
loop_
_entity_poly.entity_id
_entity_poly.type
_entity_poly.pdbx_seq_one_letter_code
_entity_poly.pdbx_strand_id
1 'polypeptide(L)'
;MPSGKKASTNSPVKKRRKWWLLMLIPVILIVLGAATVVTAMSFENHDDFCASCHSEPESTFFQRESATPIDLASFHSTEHVNCIDCHSGEGLIPGRIDSFLLGTRDLIAWQLGQAKQPAVHTVPIADVNCLKCHADLMKQQNMDNHFHIFLPRWQARDKNAATCVSCHQAHITTGEAQIVFLNREHTVTVCQACHRVLGD
;
A
#
# COMPACT_ATOMS: atom_id res chain seq x y z
N MET A 1 -13.98 -62.24 -59.67
CA MET A 1 -13.67 -62.05 -58.27
C MET A 1 -13.43 -60.53 -58.03
N PRO A 2 -14.27 -59.79 -57.29
CA PRO A 2 -14.06 -58.36 -57.02
C PRO A 2 -13.27 -58.19 -55.71
N SER A 3 -12.16 -57.47 -55.84
CA SER A 3 -11.27 -57.09 -54.76
C SER A 3 -11.93 -56.01 -53.89
N GLY A 4 -12.20 -56.32 -52.60
CA GLY A 4 -12.78 -55.37 -51.62
C GLY A 4 -11.75 -54.37 -51.10
N LYS A 5 -11.92 -53.12 -51.41
CA LYS A 5 -11.20 -51.97 -50.78
C LYS A 5 -11.70 -51.79 -49.33
N LYS A 6 -10.81 -52.08 -48.36
CA LYS A 6 -11.06 -51.73 -46.97
C LYS A 6 -11.01 -50.17 -46.78
N ALA A 7 -12.13 -49.56 -46.45
CA ALA A 7 -12.20 -48.18 -46.10
C ALA A 7 -11.56 -47.98 -44.72
N SER A 8 -10.51 -47.21 -44.68
CA SER A 8 -9.87 -46.76 -43.42
C SER A 8 -10.74 -45.65 -42.77
N THR A 9 -11.45 -46.00 -41.73
CA THR A 9 -12.17 -45.03 -40.90
C THR A 9 -11.21 -44.33 -39.93
N ASN A 10 -10.54 -43.28 -40.38
CA ASN A 10 -9.81 -42.40 -39.49
C ASN A 10 -10.82 -41.60 -38.66
N SER A 11 -11.01 -41.97 -37.40
CA SER A 11 -11.95 -41.32 -36.52
C SER A 11 -11.43 -39.90 -36.11
N PRO A 12 -12.20 -38.84 -36.31
CA PRO A 12 -11.80 -37.47 -36.00
C PRO A 12 -11.72 -37.16 -34.49
N VAL A 13 -12.08 -38.09 -33.63
CA VAL A 13 -12.20 -37.93 -32.18
C VAL A 13 -10.87 -37.64 -31.50
N LYS A 14 -9.76 -38.22 -31.96
CA LYS A 14 -8.43 -38.04 -31.36
C LYS A 14 -7.86 -36.61 -31.52
N LYS A 15 -8.20 -35.93 -32.61
CA LYS A 15 -7.69 -34.58 -32.89
C LYS A 15 -8.37 -33.50 -32.01
N ARG A 16 -9.67 -33.61 -31.74
CA ARG A 16 -10.43 -32.70 -30.86
C ARG A 16 -9.95 -32.76 -29.41
N ARG A 17 -9.59 -33.93 -28.89
CA ARG A 17 -9.13 -34.09 -27.51
C ARG A 17 -7.79 -33.39 -27.25
N LYS A 18 -6.87 -33.36 -28.25
CA LYS A 18 -5.58 -32.62 -28.11
C LYS A 18 -5.78 -31.11 -28.09
N TRP A 19 -6.72 -30.58 -28.84
CA TRP A 19 -7.03 -29.15 -28.87
C TRP A 19 -7.63 -28.66 -27.53
N TRP A 20 -8.46 -29.49 -26.91
CA TRP A 20 -9.01 -29.17 -25.59
C TRP A 20 -7.90 -29.08 -24.51
N LEU A 21 -6.92 -29.93 -24.56
CA LEU A 21 -5.77 -29.88 -23.67
C LEU A 21 -4.92 -28.61 -23.87
N LEU A 22 -4.76 -28.21 -25.14
CA LEU A 22 -4.07 -26.95 -25.45
C LEU A 22 -4.81 -25.71 -24.94
N MET A 23 -6.15 -25.71 -24.91
CA MET A 23 -6.98 -24.66 -24.37
C MET A 23 -6.98 -24.65 -22.83
N LEU A 24 -6.77 -25.79 -22.18
CA LEU A 24 -6.69 -25.89 -20.72
C LEU A 24 -5.42 -25.28 -20.14
N ILE A 25 -4.29 -25.35 -20.87
CA ILE A 25 -3.02 -24.80 -20.39
C ILE A 25 -3.10 -23.30 -20.04
N PRO A 26 -3.57 -22.40 -20.92
CA PRO A 26 -3.68 -20.99 -20.59
C PRO A 26 -4.66 -20.73 -19.44
N VAL A 27 -5.75 -21.49 -19.34
CA VAL A 27 -6.69 -21.35 -18.22
C VAL A 27 -6.02 -21.73 -16.90
N ILE A 28 -5.28 -22.85 -16.86
CA ILE A 28 -4.52 -23.26 -15.67
C ILE A 28 -3.47 -22.20 -15.30
N LEU A 29 -2.75 -21.65 -16.26
CA LEU A 29 -1.75 -20.60 -16.02
C LEU A 29 -2.38 -19.32 -15.47
N ILE A 30 -3.55 -18.91 -15.99
CA ILE A 30 -4.30 -17.75 -15.47
C ILE A 30 -4.75 -18.02 -14.04
N VAL A 31 -5.32 -19.19 -13.76
CA VAL A 31 -5.78 -19.54 -12.40
C VAL A 31 -4.62 -19.61 -11.42
N LEU A 32 -3.50 -20.23 -11.80
CA LEU A 32 -2.30 -20.28 -10.96
C LEU A 32 -1.72 -18.87 -10.74
N GLY A 33 -1.65 -18.05 -11.81
CA GLY A 33 -1.20 -16.65 -11.70
C GLY A 33 -2.10 -15.85 -10.77
N ALA A 34 -3.42 -15.92 -10.92
CA ALA A 34 -4.37 -15.26 -10.04
C ALA A 34 -4.24 -15.73 -8.58
N ALA A 35 -4.12 -17.05 -8.36
CA ALA A 35 -3.92 -17.61 -7.03
C ALA A 35 -2.61 -17.09 -6.39
N THR A 36 -1.52 -17.02 -7.15
CA THR A 36 -0.24 -16.48 -6.69
C THR A 36 -0.38 -15.02 -6.26
N VAL A 37 -1.04 -14.19 -7.08
CA VAL A 37 -1.27 -12.77 -6.76
C VAL A 37 -2.11 -12.61 -5.49
N VAL A 38 -3.22 -13.35 -5.38
CA VAL A 38 -4.09 -13.31 -4.18
C VAL A 38 -3.32 -13.75 -2.93
N THR A 39 -2.50 -14.80 -3.05
CA THR A 39 -1.68 -15.27 -1.93
C THR A 39 -0.64 -14.23 -1.53
N ALA A 40 0.06 -13.61 -2.48
CA ALA A 40 1.03 -12.56 -2.21
C ALA A 40 0.38 -11.35 -1.53
N MET A 41 -0.77 -10.89 -2.04
CA MET A 41 -1.55 -9.80 -1.42
C MET A 41 -2.05 -10.16 -0.01
N SER A 42 -2.29 -11.46 0.28
CA SER A 42 -2.63 -11.91 1.61
C SER A 42 -1.46 -11.78 2.59
N PHE A 43 -0.24 -12.04 2.15
CA PHE A 43 0.96 -11.84 2.98
C PHE A 43 1.20 -10.37 3.31
N GLU A 44 0.88 -9.44 2.42
CA GLU A 44 1.00 -7.99 2.66
C GLU A 44 0.11 -7.48 3.81
N ASN A 45 -0.89 -8.25 4.23
CA ASN A 45 -1.73 -7.91 5.39
C ASN A 45 -1.09 -8.32 6.74
N HIS A 46 0.10 -8.89 6.71
CA HIS A 46 0.86 -9.29 7.89
C HIS A 46 2.11 -8.42 8.00
N ASP A 47 2.21 -7.65 9.06
CA ASP A 47 3.26 -6.64 9.25
C ASP A 47 4.66 -7.25 9.39
N ASP A 48 4.76 -8.47 9.93
CA ASP A 48 5.99 -9.26 9.96
C ASP A 48 6.54 -9.59 8.57
N PHE A 49 5.66 -9.70 7.56
CA PHE A 49 6.08 -9.87 6.17
C PHE A 49 6.87 -8.67 5.67
N CYS A 50 6.46 -7.44 5.99
CA CYS A 50 7.17 -6.23 5.61
C CYS A 50 8.58 -6.21 6.23
N ALA A 51 8.69 -6.51 7.52
CA ALA A 51 9.95 -6.57 8.25
C ALA A 51 10.89 -7.72 7.80
N SER A 52 10.39 -8.73 7.09
CA SER A 52 11.19 -9.86 6.60
C SER A 52 12.17 -9.51 5.48
N CYS A 53 11.83 -8.52 4.64
CA CYS A 53 12.66 -8.06 3.53
C CYS A 53 13.30 -6.70 3.80
N HIS A 54 12.62 -5.84 4.57
CA HIS A 54 13.07 -4.52 4.95
C HIS A 54 13.68 -4.58 6.36
N SER A 55 15.01 -4.75 6.45
CA SER A 55 15.65 -4.97 7.75
C SER A 55 15.63 -3.73 8.64
N GLU A 56 15.92 -2.54 8.09
CA GLU A 56 15.90 -1.27 8.81
C GLU A 56 15.42 -0.14 7.88
N PRO A 57 14.54 0.76 8.36
CA PRO A 57 14.05 0.91 9.75
C PRO A 57 12.79 0.07 10.08
N GLU A 58 12.25 -0.70 9.15
CA GLU A 58 10.96 -1.38 9.25
C GLU A 58 10.94 -2.43 10.36
N SER A 59 12.04 -3.15 10.59
CA SER A 59 12.15 -4.08 11.72
C SER A 59 12.02 -3.38 13.07
N THR A 60 12.57 -2.17 13.19
CA THR A 60 12.41 -1.33 14.36
C THR A 60 10.97 -0.84 14.53
N PHE A 61 10.28 -0.49 13.46
CA PHE A 61 8.87 -0.08 13.49
C PHE A 61 7.97 -1.24 13.91
N PHE A 62 8.17 -2.40 13.30
CA PHE A 62 7.44 -3.63 13.65
C PHE A 62 7.62 -4.04 15.13
N GLN A 63 8.83 -3.91 15.67
CA GLN A 63 9.08 -4.19 17.10
C GLN A 63 8.28 -3.25 18.03
N ARG A 64 7.97 -2.04 17.61
CA ARG A 64 7.18 -1.07 18.39
C ARG A 64 5.70 -1.41 18.46
N GLU A 65 5.17 -2.20 17.53
CA GLU A 65 3.76 -2.60 17.51
C GLU A 65 3.36 -3.42 18.74
N SER A 66 4.29 -4.21 19.27
CA SER A 66 4.09 -5.06 20.47
C SER A 66 4.38 -4.34 21.79
N ALA A 67 4.82 -3.08 21.75
CA ALA A 67 5.20 -2.29 22.91
C ALA A 67 4.11 -1.24 23.25
N THR A 68 4.33 -0.48 24.33
CA THR A 68 3.51 0.69 24.61
C THR A 68 3.64 1.69 23.47
N PRO A 69 2.52 2.23 22.91
CA PRO A 69 2.58 3.14 21.80
C PRO A 69 3.43 4.39 22.09
N ILE A 70 4.43 4.63 21.25
CA ILE A 70 5.36 5.75 21.35
C ILE A 70 5.36 6.64 20.09
N ASP A 71 4.71 6.19 19.04
CA ASP A 71 4.50 6.93 17.80
C ASP A 71 3.11 6.62 17.22
N LEU A 72 2.71 7.34 16.21
CA LEU A 72 1.38 7.22 15.61
C LEU A 72 1.16 5.83 15.00
N ALA A 73 2.18 5.23 14.40
CA ALA A 73 2.08 3.92 13.78
C ALA A 73 1.84 2.83 14.83
N SER A 74 2.62 2.81 15.91
CA SER A 74 2.44 1.86 17.01
C SER A 74 1.10 2.04 17.74
N PHE A 75 0.56 3.26 17.81
CA PHE A 75 -0.80 3.50 18.30
C PHE A 75 -1.85 2.88 17.36
N HIS A 76 -1.73 3.11 16.06
CA HIS A 76 -2.65 2.53 15.07
C HIS A 76 -2.60 0.99 15.05
N SER A 77 -1.44 0.40 15.30
CA SER A 77 -1.31 -1.06 15.43
C SER A 77 -2.16 -1.61 16.60
N THR A 78 -2.33 -0.88 17.71
CA THR A 78 -3.24 -1.28 18.79
C THR A 78 -4.72 -1.27 18.37
N GLU A 79 -5.05 -0.52 17.33
CA GLU A 79 -6.39 -0.46 16.71
C GLU A 79 -6.51 -1.39 15.48
N HIS A 80 -5.57 -2.34 15.33
CA HIS A 80 -5.55 -3.32 14.22
C HIS A 80 -5.40 -2.69 12.82
N VAL A 81 -4.72 -1.55 12.72
CA VAL A 81 -4.33 -0.94 11.44
C VAL A 81 -2.95 -1.45 11.07
N ASN A 82 -2.85 -2.13 9.94
CA ASN A 82 -1.63 -2.74 9.46
C ASN A 82 -0.76 -1.77 8.64
N CYS A 83 0.52 -2.07 8.48
CA CYS A 83 1.45 -1.28 7.67
C CYS A 83 0.89 -0.95 6.28
N ILE A 84 0.28 -1.94 5.63
CA ILE A 84 -0.28 -1.80 4.28
C ILE A 84 -1.49 -0.85 4.21
N ASP A 85 -2.21 -0.61 5.30
CA ASP A 85 -3.36 0.29 5.30
C ASP A 85 -2.93 1.73 5.07
N CYS A 86 -1.75 2.10 5.56
CA CYS A 86 -1.11 3.39 5.31
C CYS A 86 -0.22 3.36 4.05
N HIS A 87 0.52 2.28 3.83
CA HIS A 87 1.51 2.14 2.76
C HIS A 87 0.95 1.59 1.44
N SER A 88 -0.36 1.37 1.33
CA SER A 88 -0.98 1.10 0.02
C SER A 88 -0.99 2.38 -0.84
N GLY A 89 -0.97 2.21 -2.17
CA GLY A 89 -1.18 3.32 -3.10
C GLY A 89 -2.61 3.89 -3.05
N GLU A 90 -2.89 4.90 -3.87
CA GLU A 90 -4.20 5.53 -3.95
C GLU A 90 -5.28 4.58 -4.48
N GLY A 91 -6.42 4.55 -3.79
CA GLY A 91 -7.58 3.74 -4.15
C GLY A 91 -7.49 2.28 -3.74
N LEU A 92 -8.67 1.65 -3.60
CA LEU A 92 -8.78 0.30 -3.04
C LEU A 92 -8.12 -0.77 -3.92
N ILE A 93 -8.37 -0.76 -5.22
CA ILE A 93 -7.81 -1.74 -6.16
C ILE A 93 -6.52 -1.23 -6.81
N PRO A 94 -6.48 -0.01 -7.41
CA PRO A 94 -5.26 0.51 -8.01
C PRO A 94 -4.10 0.58 -7.02
N GLY A 95 -4.34 1.07 -5.80
CA GLY A 95 -3.31 1.18 -4.78
C GLY A 95 -2.72 -0.16 -4.35
N ARG A 96 -3.54 -1.21 -4.29
CA ARG A 96 -3.04 -2.57 -3.99
C ARG A 96 -2.22 -3.15 -5.14
N ILE A 97 -2.57 -2.84 -6.39
CA ILE A 97 -1.77 -3.26 -7.55
C ILE A 97 -0.42 -2.53 -7.55
N ASP A 98 -0.42 -1.23 -7.27
CA ASP A 98 0.82 -0.44 -7.21
C ASP A 98 1.75 -0.95 -6.10
N SER A 99 1.20 -1.25 -4.92
CA SER A 99 1.96 -1.85 -3.81
C SER A 99 2.54 -3.21 -4.18
N PHE A 100 1.75 -4.07 -4.82
CA PHE A 100 2.19 -5.38 -5.30
C PHE A 100 3.32 -5.27 -6.33
N LEU A 101 3.21 -4.36 -7.29
CA LEU A 101 4.26 -4.14 -8.31
C LEU A 101 5.54 -3.60 -7.67
N LEU A 102 5.42 -2.67 -6.73
CA LEU A 102 6.54 -2.13 -5.99
C LEU A 102 7.23 -3.21 -5.15
N GLY A 103 6.47 -3.97 -4.37
CA GLY A 103 6.97 -5.08 -3.57
C GLY A 103 7.62 -6.17 -4.41
N THR A 104 7.06 -6.47 -5.60
CA THR A 104 7.68 -7.42 -6.54
C THR A 104 9.03 -6.92 -7.03
N ARG A 105 9.14 -5.63 -7.38
CA ARG A 105 10.42 -5.02 -7.77
C ARG A 105 11.44 -5.09 -6.63
N ASP A 106 11.03 -4.80 -5.42
CA ASP A 106 11.90 -4.78 -4.26
C ASP A 106 12.35 -6.21 -3.87
N LEU A 107 11.46 -7.20 -4.00
CA LEU A 107 11.81 -8.61 -3.85
C LEU A 107 12.87 -9.05 -4.87
N ILE A 108 12.72 -8.65 -6.13
CA ILE A 108 13.73 -8.96 -7.17
C ILE A 108 15.05 -8.30 -6.83
N ALA A 109 15.05 -7.02 -6.42
CA ALA A 109 16.26 -6.30 -6.03
C ALA A 109 16.94 -6.98 -4.83
N TRP A 110 16.16 -7.45 -3.86
CA TRP A 110 16.67 -8.19 -2.71
C TRP A 110 17.32 -9.53 -3.12
N GLN A 111 16.66 -10.31 -3.96
CA GLN A 111 17.19 -11.59 -4.47
C GLN A 111 18.50 -11.41 -5.26
N LEU A 112 18.65 -10.30 -5.95
CA LEU A 112 19.84 -9.97 -6.71
C LEU A 112 20.95 -9.30 -5.86
N GLY A 113 20.73 -9.10 -4.55
CA GLY A 113 21.66 -8.40 -3.67
C GLY A 113 21.80 -6.90 -4.00
N GLN A 114 20.79 -6.31 -4.64
CA GLN A 114 20.76 -4.91 -5.05
C GLN A 114 19.87 -4.04 -4.15
N ALA A 115 19.20 -4.64 -3.17
CA ALA A 115 18.40 -3.91 -2.20
C ALA A 115 19.25 -2.93 -1.39
N LYS A 116 18.78 -1.69 -1.31
CA LYS A 116 19.44 -0.65 -0.50
C LYS A 116 18.92 -0.71 0.92
N GLN A 117 19.83 -0.63 1.87
CA GLN A 117 19.51 -0.53 3.30
C GLN A 117 20.19 0.72 3.88
N PRO A 118 19.50 1.52 4.70
CA PRO A 118 18.07 1.46 4.98
C PRO A 118 17.22 1.66 3.71
N ALA A 119 15.99 1.16 3.73
CA ALA A 119 15.08 1.31 2.62
C ALA A 119 14.81 2.79 2.32
N VAL A 120 14.80 3.15 1.04
CA VAL A 120 14.57 4.53 0.61
C VAL A 120 13.07 4.74 0.41
N HIS A 121 12.50 5.67 1.16
CA HIS A 121 11.11 6.08 0.97
C HIS A 121 10.93 6.68 -0.43
N THR A 122 10.20 5.99 -1.30
CA THR A 122 10.03 6.38 -2.70
C THR A 122 8.63 6.89 -3.03
N VAL A 123 7.63 6.53 -2.21
CA VAL A 123 6.22 6.89 -2.44
C VAL A 123 5.67 7.58 -1.19
N PRO A 124 5.25 8.86 -1.27
CA PRO A 124 4.62 9.55 -0.15
C PRO A 124 3.31 8.87 0.25
N ILE A 125 3.01 8.86 1.54
CA ILE A 125 1.69 8.42 2.03
C ILE A 125 0.64 9.42 1.54
N ALA A 126 -0.34 8.93 0.78
CA ALA A 126 -1.43 9.76 0.29
C ALA A 126 -2.50 9.97 1.38
N ASP A 127 -3.05 11.18 1.46
CA ASP A 127 -4.10 11.55 2.43
C ASP A 127 -5.34 10.65 2.34
N VAL A 128 -5.65 10.12 1.15
CA VAL A 128 -6.75 9.17 0.95
C VAL A 128 -6.63 7.92 1.84
N ASN A 129 -5.42 7.52 2.19
CA ASN A 129 -5.22 6.37 3.08
C ASN A 129 -5.68 6.68 4.52
N CYS A 130 -5.43 7.89 4.99
CA CYS A 130 -5.93 8.37 6.28
C CYS A 130 -7.46 8.53 6.26
N LEU A 131 -7.98 9.07 5.16
CA LEU A 131 -9.41 9.38 5.00
C LEU A 131 -10.30 8.14 4.85
N LYS A 132 -9.75 6.94 4.66
CA LYS A 132 -10.52 5.69 4.72
C LYS A 132 -11.26 5.56 6.07
N CYS A 133 -10.62 5.97 7.16
CA CYS A 133 -11.16 5.91 8.52
C CYS A 133 -11.49 7.31 9.07
N HIS A 134 -10.73 8.34 8.71
CA HIS A 134 -10.81 9.69 9.28
C HIS A 134 -11.59 10.70 8.41
N ALA A 135 -12.44 10.24 7.49
CA ALA A 135 -13.20 11.12 6.58
C ALA A 135 -14.07 12.18 7.31
N ASP A 136 -14.52 11.88 8.52
CA ASP A 136 -15.39 12.79 9.28
C ASP A 136 -14.64 14.01 9.84
N LEU A 137 -13.31 13.94 9.99
CA LEU A 137 -12.49 15.09 10.41
C LEU A 137 -12.64 16.27 9.45
N MET A 138 -12.77 16.00 8.15
CA MET A 138 -12.91 17.02 7.11
C MET A 138 -14.29 17.68 7.09
N LYS A 139 -15.28 17.10 7.80
CA LYS A 139 -16.67 17.59 7.87
C LYS A 139 -16.91 18.44 9.13
N GLN A 140 -16.04 18.35 10.13
CA GLN A 140 -16.19 19.08 11.38
C GLN A 140 -15.90 20.57 11.17
N GLN A 141 -16.91 21.42 11.38
CA GLN A 141 -16.82 22.87 11.16
C GLN A 141 -16.68 23.61 12.49
N ASN A 142 -15.57 23.39 13.19
CA ASN A 142 -15.24 24.18 14.37
C ASN A 142 -13.84 24.82 14.22
N MET A 143 -13.59 25.93 14.92
CA MET A 143 -12.32 26.64 14.82
C MET A 143 -11.14 25.87 15.41
N ASP A 144 -11.38 24.98 16.35
CA ASP A 144 -10.35 24.13 16.95
C ASP A 144 -9.79 23.11 15.93
N ASN A 145 -10.56 22.88 14.85
CA ASN A 145 -10.21 21.98 13.75
C ASN A 145 -9.99 22.75 12.42
N HIS A 146 -9.71 24.04 12.46
CA HIS A 146 -9.71 24.91 11.27
C HIS A 146 -8.73 24.46 10.18
N PHE A 147 -7.56 23.91 10.52
CA PHE A 147 -6.59 23.46 9.51
C PHE A 147 -7.09 22.24 8.74
N HIS A 148 -7.83 21.31 9.35
CA HIS A 148 -8.46 20.22 8.60
C HIS A 148 -9.57 20.73 7.67
N ILE A 149 -10.33 21.75 8.08
CA ILE A 149 -11.37 22.37 7.25
C ILE A 149 -10.74 23.06 6.03
N PHE A 150 -9.63 23.76 6.21
CA PHE A 150 -8.98 24.53 5.16
C PHE A 150 -8.01 23.72 4.30
N LEU A 151 -7.51 22.59 4.79
CA LEU A 151 -6.54 21.76 4.09
C LEU A 151 -6.95 21.39 2.66
N PRO A 152 -8.17 20.92 2.36
CA PRO A 152 -8.57 20.60 0.99
C PRO A 152 -8.58 21.82 0.07
N ARG A 153 -8.91 22.99 0.61
CA ARG A 153 -8.90 24.24 -0.17
C ARG A 153 -7.49 24.70 -0.47
N TRP A 154 -6.58 24.50 0.46
CA TRP A 154 -5.16 24.78 0.27
C TRP A 154 -4.57 23.83 -0.77
N GLN A 155 -4.78 22.54 -0.63
CA GLN A 155 -4.32 21.51 -1.57
C GLN A 155 -4.86 21.72 -3.01
N ALA A 156 -6.09 22.20 -3.15
CA ALA A 156 -6.66 22.52 -4.46
C ALA A 156 -6.00 23.72 -5.16
N ARG A 157 -5.25 24.56 -4.43
CA ARG A 157 -4.60 25.78 -4.92
C ARG A 157 -3.09 25.67 -5.02
N ASP A 158 -2.49 24.84 -4.18
CA ASP A 158 -1.04 24.70 -4.05
C ASP A 158 -0.67 23.21 -3.99
N LYS A 159 0.04 22.74 -5.00
CA LYS A 159 0.56 21.38 -5.05
C LYS A 159 1.57 21.06 -3.94
N ASN A 160 2.15 22.08 -3.31
CA ASN A 160 3.06 21.95 -2.17
C ASN A 160 2.34 22.14 -0.83
N ALA A 161 1.00 22.18 -0.82
CA ALA A 161 0.25 22.24 0.42
C ALA A 161 0.57 21.04 1.32
N ALA A 162 0.38 21.22 2.62
CA ALA A 162 0.56 20.15 3.59
C ALA A 162 -0.35 18.96 3.29
N THR A 163 0.10 17.80 3.72
CA THR A 163 -0.65 16.53 3.74
C THR A 163 -0.88 16.10 5.19
N CYS A 164 -1.68 15.08 5.42
CA CYS A 164 -1.89 14.54 6.77
C CYS A 164 -0.55 14.21 7.45
N VAL A 165 0.34 13.54 6.73
CA VAL A 165 1.67 13.15 7.25
C VAL A 165 2.65 14.31 7.39
N SER A 166 2.33 15.51 6.89
CA SER A 166 3.12 16.71 7.15
C SER A 166 3.05 17.16 8.62
N CYS A 167 1.98 16.81 9.31
CA CYS A 167 1.79 17.11 10.72
C CYS A 167 1.83 15.85 11.58
N HIS A 168 1.13 14.79 11.14
CA HIS A 168 1.03 13.50 11.84
C HIS A 168 2.10 12.53 11.33
N GLN A 169 3.32 12.72 11.78
CA GLN A 169 4.43 11.88 11.35
C GLN A 169 4.40 10.51 12.04
N ALA A 170 4.15 9.45 11.26
CA ALA A 170 3.78 8.15 11.77
C ALA A 170 4.86 7.46 12.61
N HIS A 171 6.14 7.60 12.24
CA HIS A 171 7.25 6.85 12.84
C HIS A 171 8.18 7.70 13.72
N ILE A 172 7.81 8.94 14.02
CA ILE A 172 8.60 9.83 14.86
C ILE A 172 8.19 9.69 16.31
N THR A 173 9.13 9.29 17.15
CA THR A 173 8.92 9.01 18.58
C THR A 173 8.95 10.28 19.46
N THR A 174 9.21 11.46 18.89
CA THR A 174 9.18 12.75 19.59
C THR A 174 7.80 13.42 19.59
N GLY A 175 6.81 12.80 18.92
CA GLY A 175 5.43 13.26 18.93
C GLY A 175 4.77 13.01 20.29
N GLU A 176 3.92 13.96 20.72
CA GLU A 176 3.20 13.86 21.99
C GLU A 176 1.87 13.12 21.80
N ALA A 177 1.69 11.98 22.48
CA ALA A 177 0.47 11.17 22.41
C ALA A 177 -0.80 11.98 22.78
N GLN A 178 -0.68 12.92 23.70
CA GLN A 178 -1.77 13.79 24.16
C GLN A 178 -2.31 14.72 23.06
N ILE A 179 -1.50 15.01 22.06
CA ILE A 179 -1.87 15.82 20.90
C ILE A 179 -1.76 15.01 19.60
N VAL A 180 -2.24 13.78 19.63
CA VAL A 180 -2.33 12.84 18.49
C VAL A 180 -0.99 12.67 17.76
N PHE A 181 0.09 12.54 18.51
CA PHE A 181 1.46 12.33 18.01
C PHE A 181 1.96 13.44 17.05
N LEU A 182 1.48 14.66 17.19
CA LEU A 182 2.02 15.78 16.43
C LEU A 182 3.48 16.04 16.83
N ASN A 183 4.35 16.16 15.84
CA ASN A 183 5.66 16.75 16.06
C ASN A 183 5.51 18.27 16.08
N ARG A 184 5.67 18.88 17.26
CA ARG A 184 5.40 20.30 17.48
C ARG A 184 6.25 21.21 16.59
N GLU A 185 7.54 20.94 16.52
CA GLU A 185 8.48 21.77 15.75
C GLU A 185 8.13 21.75 14.26
N HIS A 186 7.87 20.57 13.73
CA HIS A 186 7.46 20.40 12.33
C HIS A 186 6.09 21.03 12.06
N THR A 187 5.12 20.83 12.95
CA THR A 187 3.77 21.39 12.83
C THR A 187 3.78 22.91 12.82
N VAL A 188 4.62 23.57 13.66
CA VAL A 188 4.78 25.02 13.65
C VAL A 188 5.25 25.51 12.27
N THR A 189 6.18 24.81 11.64
CA THR A 189 6.66 25.16 10.29
C THR A 189 5.52 25.10 9.26
N VAL A 190 4.66 24.08 9.33
CA VAL A 190 3.48 23.95 8.46
C VAL A 190 2.46 25.08 8.73
N CYS A 191 2.21 25.40 10.01
CA CYS A 191 1.33 26.52 10.38
C CYS A 191 1.84 27.84 9.80
N GLN A 192 3.14 28.10 9.89
CA GLN A 192 3.77 29.29 9.34
C GLN A 192 3.68 29.37 7.82
N ALA A 193 3.67 28.25 7.10
CA ALA A 193 3.52 28.27 5.65
C ALA A 193 2.15 28.85 5.22
N CYS A 194 1.09 28.60 6.00
CA CYS A 194 -0.23 29.18 5.77
C CYS A 194 -0.35 30.61 6.36
N HIS A 195 0.14 30.82 7.59
CA HIS A 195 -0.04 32.07 8.32
C HIS A 195 0.89 33.21 7.90
N ARG A 196 1.99 32.92 7.20
CA ARG A 196 2.88 33.96 6.63
C ARG A 196 2.21 34.80 5.55
N VAL A 197 1.22 34.28 4.89
CA VAL A 197 0.50 34.99 3.80
C VAL A 197 -0.50 36.00 4.35
N LEU A 198 -0.77 35.97 5.65
CA LEU A 198 -1.79 36.82 6.31
C LEU A 198 -1.21 37.88 7.27
N GLY A 199 0.11 37.95 7.46
CA GLY A 199 0.71 38.72 8.54
C GLY A 199 1.90 39.60 8.25
N ASP A 200 2.31 39.79 6.98
CA ASP A 200 3.35 40.78 6.58
C ASP A 200 2.76 41.93 5.79
#